data_2961aeb5ed7b6486800adcdc37559412
#
_entry.id   2961aeb5ed7b6486800adcdc37559412
#
_cell.length_a   1.000
_cell.length_b   1.000
_cell.length_c   1.000
_cell.angle_alpha   90.00
_cell.angle_beta   90.00
_cell.angle_gamma   90.00
#
_symmetry.space_group_name_H-M   'P 1'
#
loop_
_entity.id
_entity.type
_entity.pdbx_description
1 polymer ?
#
loop_
_entity_poly.entity_id
_entity_poly.type
_entity_poly.pdbx_seq_one_letter_code
_entity_poly.pdbx_strand_id
1 'polypeptide(L)'
;MARASVIATRAADDALRVLGAQIRFARHGKNWTAAELAARIGVSPRTITSIEAGNPSASIGNVFNAAITVGVNLFGAEANELARLRRRGEQTLALIPSRVYHPRKKESPGDFDF
;
A
#
# COMPACT_ATOMS: atom_id res chain seq x y z
N MET A 1 -16.74 -12.35 15.40
CA MET A 1 -17.20 -11.10 14.80
C MET A 1 -16.83 -11.01 13.35
N ALA A 2 -17.78 -10.66 12.52
CA ALA A 2 -17.52 -10.57 11.10
C ALA A 2 -16.81 -9.27 10.77
N ARG A 3 -15.83 -9.35 9.92
CA ARG A 3 -15.14 -8.17 9.44
C ARG A 3 -15.96 -7.53 8.34
N ALA A 4 -16.07 -6.22 8.36
CA ALA A 4 -16.76 -5.51 7.31
C ALA A 4 -16.04 -5.72 5.98
N SER A 5 -16.81 -5.90 4.93
CA SER A 5 -16.25 -6.02 3.59
C SER A 5 -15.83 -4.66 3.08
N VAL A 6 -14.73 -4.63 2.37
CA VAL A 6 -14.26 -3.44 1.69
C VAL A 6 -14.64 -3.55 0.23
N ILE A 7 -15.27 -2.50 -0.29
CA ILE A 7 -15.62 -2.43 -1.70
C ILE A 7 -14.56 -1.61 -2.40
N ALA A 8 -13.76 -2.28 -3.22
CA ALA A 8 -12.69 -1.61 -3.94
C ALA A 8 -13.20 -1.08 -5.28
N THR A 9 -12.70 0.06 -5.72
CA THR A 9 -12.90 0.51 -7.09
C THR A 9 -12.19 -0.48 -8.01
N ARG A 10 -12.54 -0.45 -9.30
CA ARG A 10 -11.90 -1.36 -10.25
C ARG A 10 -10.37 -1.19 -10.25
N ALA A 11 -9.91 0.06 -10.26
CA ALA A 11 -8.47 0.32 -10.27
C ALA A 11 -7.80 -0.14 -8.99
N ALA A 12 -8.46 0.04 -7.84
CA ALA A 12 -7.92 -0.43 -6.57
C ALA A 12 -7.85 -1.96 -6.53
N ASP A 13 -8.89 -2.62 -7.06
CA ASP A 13 -8.89 -4.07 -7.12
C ASP A 13 -7.74 -4.56 -7.98
N ASP A 14 -7.54 -3.94 -9.15
CA ASP A 14 -6.43 -4.31 -10.03
C ASP A 14 -5.10 -4.10 -9.34
N ALA A 15 -4.93 -2.98 -8.63
CA ALA A 15 -3.67 -2.70 -7.92
C ALA A 15 -3.40 -3.74 -6.85
N LEU A 16 -4.42 -4.15 -6.11
CA LEU A 16 -4.27 -5.17 -5.08
C LEU A 16 -3.87 -6.51 -5.69
N ARG A 17 -4.46 -6.85 -6.82
CA ARG A 17 -4.13 -8.11 -7.49
C ARG A 17 -2.73 -8.09 -8.07
N VAL A 18 -2.31 -6.95 -8.61
CA VAL A 18 -0.94 -6.79 -9.10
C VAL A 18 0.06 -6.98 -7.95
N LEU A 19 -0.17 -6.29 -6.84
CA LEU A 19 0.74 -6.40 -5.71
C LEU A 19 0.75 -7.81 -5.13
N GLY A 20 -0.43 -8.42 -5.00
CA GLY A 20 -0.53 -9.79 -4.52
C GLY A 20 0.22 -10.77 -5.40
N ALA A 21 0.10 -10.60 -6.72
CA ALA A 21 0.81 -11.45 -7.67
C ALA A 21 2.33 -11.26 -7.57
N GLN A 22 2.79 -10.02 -7.40
CA GLN A 22 4.21 -9.75 -7.24
C GLN A 22 4.75 -10.40 -5.98
N ILE A 23 3.99 -10.33 -4.89
CA ILE A 23 4.39 -10.96 -3.62
C ILE A 23 4.50 -12.47 -3.81
N ARG A 24 3.49 -13.06 -4.45
CA ARG A 24 3.50 -14.52 -4.67
C ARG A 24 4.67 -14.94 -5.54
N PHE A 25 4.91 -14.21 -6.62
CA PHE A 25 6.00 -14.52 -7.54
C PHE A 25 7.35 -14.43 -6.81
N ALA A 26 7.56 -13.37 -6.03
CA ALA A 26 8.81 -13.19 -5.30
C ALA A 26 8.97 -14.24 -4.20
N ARG A 27 7.87 -14.62 -3.54
CA ARG A 27 7.90 -15.69 -2.54
C ARG A 27 8.34 -17.00 -3.16
N HIS A 28 7.76 -17.34 -4.32
CA HIS A 28 8.15 -18.55 -5.04
C HIS A 28 9.63 -18.51 -5.45
N GLY A 29 10.10 -17.32 -5.83
CA GLY A 29 11.51 -17.16 -6.17
C GLY A 29 12.46 -17.45 -5.01
N LYS A 30 11.97 -17.31 -3.79
CA LYS A 30 12.75 -17.65 -2.60
C LYS A 30 12.54 -19.09 -2.14
N ASN A 31 11.70 -19.83 -2.85
CA ASN A 31 11.33 -21.20 -2.49
C ASN A 31 10.65 -21.27 -1.12
N TRP A 32 9.86 -20.27 -0.80
CA TRP A 32 9.11 -20.25 0.47
C TRP A 32 7.67 -20.63 0.22
N THR A 33 7.14 -21.45 1.13
CA THR A 33 5.71 -21.71 1.15
C THR A 33 4.98 -20.53 1.77
N ALA A 34 3.67 -20.48 1.59
CA ALA A 34 2.87 -19.44 2.24
C ALA A 34 3.04 -19.52 3.76
N ALA A 35 3.13 -20.74 4.31
CA ALA A 35 3.34 -20.91 5.74
C ALA A 35 4.68 -20.34 6.19
N GLU A 36 5.72 -20.51 5.38
CA GLU A 36 7.03 -19.97 5.72
C GLU A 36 7.03 -18.44 5.71
N LEU A 37 6.40 -17.82 4.73
CA LEU A 37 6.29 -16.37 4.74
C LEU A 37 5.44 -15.91 5.92
N ALA A 38 4.33 -16.59 6.17
CA ALA A 38 3.45 -16.25 7.29
C ALA A 38 4.21 -16.27 8.61
N ALA A 39 5.04 -17.29 8.84
CA ALA A 39 5.82 -17.37 10.06
C ALA A 39 6.80 -16.21 10.18
N ARG A 40 7.37 -15.76 9.07
CA ARG A 40 8.35 -14.66 9.09
C ARG A 40 7.74 -13.33 9.48
N ILE A 41 6.48 -13.12 9.15
CA ILE A 41 5.82 -11.85 9.47
C ILE A 41 4.77 -11.96 10.56
N GLY A 42 4.64 -13.13 11.15
CA GLY A 42 3.78 -13.30 12.32
C GLY A 42 2.30 -13.35 12.04
N VAL A 43 1.91 -13.91 10.91
CA VAL A 43 0.50 -14.05 10.55
C VAL A 43 0.20 -15.52 10.21
N SER A 44 -1.08 -15.82 9.96
CA SER A 44 -1.46 -17.17 9.54
C SER A 44 -1.21 -17.37 8.05
N PRO A 45 -1.03 -18.60 7.60
CA PRO A 45 -0.90 -18.87 6.17
C PRO A 45 -2.10 -18.40 5.37
N ARG A 46 -3.29 -18.42 5.94
CA ARG A 46 -4.50 -17.92 5.29
C ARG A 46 -4.37 -16.41 5.00
N THR A 47 -3.74 -15.69 5.90
CA THR A 47 -3.50 -14.25 5.68
C THR A 47 -2.63 -14.04 4.44
N ILE A 48 -1.59 -14.85 4.27
CA ILE A 48 -0.74 -14.75 3.08
C ILE A 48 -1.53 -15.07 1.82
N THR A 49 -2.32 -16.13 1.85
CA THR A 49 -3.15 -16.49 0.70
C THR A 49 -4.11 -15.35 0.32
N SER A 50 -4.70 -14.73 1.32
CA SER A 50 -5.61 -13.61 1.13
C SER A 50 -4.90 -12.42 0.50
N ILE A 51 -3.72 -12.08 1.00
CA ILE A 51 -2.91 -10.99 0.45
C ILE A 51 -2.57 -11.25 -1.01
N GLU A 52 -2.10 -12.47 -1.30
CA GLU A 52 -1.68 -12.80 -2.65
C GLU A 52 -2.84 -12.85 -3.63
N ALA A 53 -4.04 -13.08 -3.14
CA ALA A 53 -5.23 -13.04 -3.97
C ALA A 53 -5.74 -11.61 -4.20
N GLY A 54 -5.16 -10.63 -3.54
CA GLY A 54 -5.57 -9.24 -3.70
C GLY A 54 -6.81 -8.87 -2.93
N ASN A 55 -7.04 -9.51 -1.78
CA ASN A 55 -8.23 -9.25 -0.98
C ASN A 55 -8.19 -7.82 -0.45
N PRO A 56 -9.21 -6.98 -0.77
CA PRO A 56 -9.20 -5.59 -0.32
C PRO A 56 -9.36 -5.43 1.19
N SER A 57 -9.79 -6.46 1.88
CA SER A 57 -9.92 -6.40 3.34
C SER A 57 -8.65 -6.80 4.06
N ALA A 58 -7.59 -7.17 3.35
CA ALA A 58 -6.32 -7.49 3.97
C ALA A 58 -5.74 -6.24 4.64
N SER A 59 -5.10 -6.43 5.78
CA SER A 59 -4.48 -5.32 6.49
C SER A 59 -3.32 -4.77 5.67
N ILE A 60 -3.29 -3.44 5.50
CA ILE A 60 -2.23 -2.81 4.71
C ILE A 60 -0.86 -3.06 5.35
N GLY A 61 -0.78 -3.07 6.67
CA GLY A 61 0.47 -3.35 7.36
C GLY A 61 0.99 -4.75 7.04
N ASN A 62 0.10 -5.73 7.04
CA ASN A 62 0.49 -7.09 6.70
C ASN A 62 0.91 -7.21 5.25
N VAL A 63 0.21 -6.50 4.35
CA VAL A 63 0.57 -6.50 2.93
C VAL A 63 1.97 -5.94 2.73
N PHE A 64 2.27 -4.81 3.37
CA PHE A 64 3.58 -4.19 3.26
C PHE A 64 4.67 -5.06 3.87
N ASN A 65 4.39 -5.68 5.03
CA ASN A 65 5.36 -6.59 5.64
C ASN A 65 5.68 -7.75 4.70
N ALA A 66 4.66 -8.33 4.08
CA ALA A 66 4.87 -9.42 3.14
C ALA A 66 5.69 -8.96 1.95
N ALA A 67 5.35 -7.82 1.36
CA ALA A 67 6.04 -7.28 0.20
C ALA A 67 7.53 -7.05 0.50
N ILE A 68 7.81 -6.35 1.61
CA ILE A 68 9.18 -6.06 2.00
C ILE A 68 9.97 -7.34 2.26
N THR A 69 9.36 -8.30 2.95
CA THR A 69 10.04 -9.54 3.33
C THR A 69 10.45 -10.36 2.11
N VAL A 70 9.64 -10.34 1.04
CA VAL A 70 10.00 -11.09 -0.17
C VAL A 70 10.78 -10.25 -1.18
N GLY A 71 11.01 -8.97 -0.89
CA GLY A 71 11.83 -8.11 -1.74
C GLY A 71 11.08 -7.39 -2.83
N VAL A 72 9.77 -7.22 -2.70
CA VAL A 72 8.99 -6.43 -3.65
C VAL A 72 9.16 -4.95 -3.29
N ASN A 73 9.55 -4.16 -4.29
CA ASN A 73 9.70 -2.72 -4.08
C ASN A 73 8.35 -2.04 -3.98
N LEU A 74 8.25 -1.09 -3.06
CA LEU A 74 7.05 -0.29 -2.86
C LEU A 74 7.37 1.15 -3.26
N PHE A 75 6.42 1.79 -3.95
CA PHE A 75 6.57 3.19 -4.36
C PHE A 75 7.81 3.41 -5.21
N GLY A 76 8.19 2.40 -5.98
CA GLY A 76 9.36 2.49 -6.84
C GLY A 76 10.68 2.59 -6.11
N ALA A 77 10.73 2.15 -4.85
CA ALA A 77 11.93 2.30 -4.01
C ALA A 77 12.26 0.99 -3.31
N GLU A 78 13.54 0.79 -3.05
CA GLU A 78 13.98 -0.32 -2.23
C GLU A 78 13.72 0.01 -0.76
N ALA A 79 13.70 -1.03 0.07
CA ALA A 79 13.34 -0.86 1.47
C ALA A 79 14.21 0.18 2.17
N ASN A 80 15.50 0.23 1.85
CA ASN A 80 16.42 1.17 2.50
C ASN A 80 16.19 2.62 2.06
N GLU A 81 15.40 2.84 1.01
CA GLU A 81 15.09 4.19 0.54
C GLU A 81 13.78 4.72 1.10
N LEU A 82 12.97 3.85 1.69
CA LEU A 82 11.65 4.25 2.16
C LEU A 82 11.71 5.29 3.27
N ALA A 83 12.72 5.22 4.13
CA ALA A 83 12.87 6.20 5.21
C ALA A 83 13.09 7.60 4.65
N ARG A 84 13.87 7.71 3.58
CA ARG A 84 14.11 9.01 2.95
C ARG A 84 12.84 9.54 2.31
N LEU A 85 12.08 8.66 1.63
CA LEU A 85 10.81 9.07 1.05
C LEU A 85 9.85 9.53 2.12
N ARG A 86 9.80 8.83 3.25
CA ARG A 86 8.95 9.21 4.36
C ARG A 86 9.31 10.59 4.90
N ARG A 87 10.60 10.83 5.11
CA ARG A 87 11.05 12.12 5.62
C ARG A 87 10.73 13.25 4.65
N ARG A 88 10.95 13.01 3.36
CA ARG A 88 10.63 14.02 2.35
C ARG A 88 9.13 14.32 2.32
N GLY A 89 8.29 13.29 2.41
CA GLY A 89 6.85 13.49 2.45
C GLY A 89 6.41 14.27 3.66
N GLU A 90 6.99 13.96 4.82
CA GLU A 90 6.66 14.67 6.06
C GLU A 90 7.10 16.13 6.00
N GLN A 91 8.26 16.39 5.38
CA GLN A 91 8.72 17.76 5.20
C GLN A 91 7.78 18.55 4.29
N THR A 92 7.32 17.92 3.23
CA THR A 92 6.38 18.56 2.32
C THR A 92 5.05 18.85 3.04
N LEU A 93 4.57 17.90 3.84
CA LEU A 93 3.33 18.09 4.58
C LEU A 93 3.43 19.23 5.58
N ALA A 94 4.63 19.45 6.15
CA ALA A 94 4.82 20.52 7.11
C ALA A 94 4.65 21.91 6.50
N LEU A 95 4.68 22.01 5.17
CA LEU A 95 4.54 23.28 4.48
C LEU A 95 3.08 23.62 4.15
N ILE A 96 2.16 22.72 4.40
CA ILE A 96 0.76 22.99 4.08
C ILE A 96 -0.06 23.06 5.36
N PRO A 97 -1.20 23.78 5.33
CA PRO A 97 -2.05 23.89 6.53
C PRO A 97 -2.59 22.52 6.92
N SER A 98 -2.86 22.35 8.22
CA SER A 98 -3.43 21.11 8.70
C SER A 98 -4.87 20.91 8.23
N ARG A 99 -5.53 21.97 7.76
CA ARG A 99 -6.89 21.93 7.24
C ARG A 99 -6.91 22.47 5.84
N VAL A 100 -7.73 21.86 5.00
CA VAL A 100 -7.94 22.40 3.68
C VAL A 100 -8.69 23.72 3.79
N TYR A 101 -8.18 24.76 3.14
CA TYR A 101 -8.81 26.07 3.13
C TYR A 101 -9.46 26.29 1.77
N HIS A 102 -10.75 26.60 1.80
CA HIS A 102 -11.47 26.92 0.57
C HIS A 102 -11.80 28.41 0.57
N PRO A 103 -11.02 29.21 -0.13
CA PRO A 103 -11.31 30.65 -0.16
C PRO A 103 -12.65 30.91 -0.82
N ARG A 104 -13.30 32.01 -0.39
CA ARG A 104 -14.55 32.40 -0.99
C ARG A 104 -14.33 32.56 -2.48
N LYS A 105 -15.24 31.99 -3.26
CA LYS A 105 -15.11 32.04 -4.69
C LYS A 105 -15.18 33.46 -5.20
N LYS A 106 -14.27 33.82 -6.07
CA LYS A 106 -14.27 35.09 -6.74
C LYS A 106 -14.43 34.86 -8.22
N GLU A 107 -15.14 35.78 -8.84
CA GLU A 107 -15.40 35.69 -10.26
C GLU A 107 -14.29 36.31 -11.04
N SER A 108 -13.17 35.77 -10.98
CA SER A 108 -12.03 36.36 -11.64
C SER A 108 -11.55 35.40 -12.72
N PRO A 109 -11.63 35.75 -13.98
CA PRO A 109 -11.21 34.87 -15.04
C PRO A 109 -9.76 34.48 -14.85
N GLY A 110 -9.47 33.22 -15.02
CA GLY A 110 -8.12 32.74 -14.92
C GLY A 110 -7.63 32.53 -13.54
N ASP A 111 -8.50 32.74 -12.56
CA ASP A 111 -8.14 32.61 -11.21
C ASP A 111 -7.72 31.28 -10.82
N PHE A 112 -8.20 30.30 -11.45
CA PHE A 112 -8.03 29.00 -11.02
C PHE A 112 -7.35 28.18 -12.00
N ASP A 113 -6.59 28.74 -12.78
CA ASP A 113 -5.83 27.99 -13.69
C ASP A 113 -4.71 27.31 -13.05
N PHE A 114 -4.55 26.12 -13.21
CA PHE A 114 -3.44 25.43 -12.61
C PHE A 114 -2.92 24.41 -13.54
#